data_0c60d463bf471e8b3a903686207cb4de
#
_entry.id   0c60d463bf471e8b3a903686207cb4de
#
_cell.length_a   1.000
_cell.length_b   1.000
_cell.length_c   1.000
_cell.angle_alpha   90.00
_cell.angle_beta   90.00
_cell.angle_gamma   90.00
#
_symmetry.space_group_name_H-M   'P 1'
#
loop_
_entity.id
_entity.type
_entity.pdbx_description
1 polymer ?
#
loop_
_entity_poly.entity_id
_entity_poly.type
_entity_poly.pdbx_seq_one_letter_code
_entity_poly.pdbx_strand_id
1 'polypeptide(L)'
;MKSIDVLVVGSINMDLNAQVEQLPATGQTVHAHGFSTAAGGKGANQAVAAARLGFRVAMIGAVGRDEYGPVLADGLAAEGIATDAVAAVPGPSGIALITIESGGHNTIVVVPGANGALSEQSLQSHAELFAHAAVVLVQLETPLPVVRDALARGRAAGAITILNPAPAYQLDDALLAEVDIITPNETEAEVITATADPERAAAVLLERGVGAAVITLGEHGALCADRNGRQRFAPKRVEAVDSTAAGDAFNGALAGRLARGDGLDSAIPYAMAAGTLAVTRLGAQPSLPTAAELAAFDS
;
A
#
# COMPACT_ATOMS: atom_id res chain seq x y z
N MET A 1 -0.88 -25.14 8.01
CA MET A 1 -0.64 -23.73 8.38
C MET A 1 -0.11 -23.00 7.16
N LYS A 2 -0.58 -21.82 6.85
CA LYS A 2 -0.06 -20.99 5.75
C LYS A 2 1.40 -20.63 6.04
N SER A 3 2.29 -20.76 5.06
CA SER A 3 3.73 -20.50 5.22
C SER A 3 4.10 -19.03 4.94
N ILE A 4 3.22 -18.28 4.30
CA ILE A 4 3.32 -16.85 3.99
C ILE A 4 2.26 -16.13 4.81
N ASP A 5 2.65 -15.13 5.61
CA ASP A 5 1.70 -14.31 6.33
C ASP A 5 1.01 -13.34 5.34
N VAL A 6 1.79 -12.59 4.55
CA VAL A 6 1.26 -11.63 3.59
C VAL A 6 1.85 -11.86 2.20
N LEU A 7 1.01 -12.11 1.21
CA LEU A 7 1.36 -12.04 -0.21
C LEU A 7 0.96 -10.67 -0.74
N VAL A 8 1.92 -9.88 -1.17
CA VAL A 8 1.68 -8.60 -1.82
C VAL A 8 1.73 -8.78 -3.33
N VAL A 9 0.68 -8.35 -4.03
CA VAL A 9 0.69 -8.24 -5.50
C VAL A 9 0.59 -6.75 -5.83
N GLY A 10 1.69 -6.13 -6.29
CA GLY A 10 1.71 -4.68 -6.39
C GLY A 10 2.91 -4.08 -7.10
N SER A 11 2.98 -2.77 -7.06
CA SER A 11 3.97 -1.92 -7.71
C SER A 11 5.31 -1.89 -6.99
N ILE A 12 6.36 -1.69 -7.79
CA ILE A 12 7.73 -1.44 -7.37
C ILE A 12 8.22 -0.26 -8.18
N ASN A 13 8.57 0.86 -7.52
CA ASN A 13 8.99 2.09 -8.18
C ASN A 13 10.36 2.56 -7.68
N MET A 14 11.05 3.31 -8.53
CA MET A 14 12.10 4.22 -8.09
C MET A 14 11.50 5.63 -8.00
N ASP A 15 11.53 6.22 -6.82
CA ASP A 15 11.08 7.59 -6.58
C ASP A 15 12.24 8.55 -6.84
N LEU A 16 12.03 9.50 -7.77
CA LEU A 16 12.98 10.54 -8.15
C LEU A 16 12.51 11.86 -7.52
N ASN A 17 13.14 12.28 -6.44
CA ASN A 17 12.74 13.41 -5.63
C ASN A 17 13.56 14.65 -5.99
N ALA A 18 12.91 15.71 -6.48
CA ALA A 18 13.51 17.02 -6.72
C ALA A 18 12.99 18.02 -5.68
N GLN A 19 13.89 18.65 -4.94
CA GLN A 19 13.55 19.66 -3.94
C GLN A 19 13.68 21.07 -4.56
N VAL A 20 12.61 21.84 -4.51
CA VAL A 20 12.53 23.19 -5.07
C VAL A 20 12.05 24.19 -4.02
N GLU A 21 12.32 25.47 -4.22
CA GLU A 21 11.79 26.52 -3.36
C GLU A 21 10.27 26.65 -3.53
N GLN A 22 9.79 26.57 -4.78
CA GLN A 22 8.38 26.66 -5.14
C GLN A 22 8.10 25.75 -6.33
N LEU A 23 6.93 25.12 -6.34
CA LEU A 23 6.49 24.28 -7.49
C LEU A 23 6.38 25.14 -8.76
N PRO A 24 6.87 24.63 -9.92
CA PRO A 24 6.80 25.36 -11.18
C PRO A 24 5.36 25.52 -11.67
N ALA A 25 4.99 26.73 -12.09
CA ALA A 25 3.77 26.96 -12.83
C ALA A 25 3.92 26.48 -14.28
N THR A 26 2.78 26.36 -15.00
CA THR A 26 2.78 26.00 -16.42
C THR A 26 3.69 26.91 -17.25
N GLY A 27 4.67 26.32 -17.95
CA GLY A 27 5.66 27.04 -18.76
C GLY A 27 6.84 27.62 -17.97
N GLN A 28 6.89 27.43 -16.66
CA GLN A 28 7.99 27.91 -15.82
C GLN A 28 9.11 26.86 -15.70
N THR A 29 10.35 27.30 -15.73
CA THR A 29 11.52 26.51 -15.34
C THR A 29 12.01 26.97 -13.98
N VAL A 30 12.20 26.06 -13.04
CA VAL A 30 12.76 26.32 -11.71
C VAL A 30 14.03 25.50 -11.51
N HIS A 31 14.92 25.96 -10.63
CA HIS A 31 16.10 25.19 -10.23
C HIS A 31 15.82 24.44 -8.95
N ALA A 32 16.10 23.14 -8.96
CA ALA A 32 16.12 22.33 -7.74
C ALA A 32 17.39 22.61 -6.94
N HIS A 33 17.27 22.63 -5.62
CA HIS A 33 18.41 22.74 -4.70
C HIS A 33 18.81 21.39 -4.10
N GLY A 34 18.02 20.35 -4.33
CA GLY A 34 18.30 18.97 -3.92
C GLY A 34 17.71 17.96 -4.90
N PHE A 35 18.37 16.80 -5.00
CA PHE A 35 17.91 15.63 -5.73
C PHE A 35 18.26 14.37 -4.96
N SER A 36 17.34 13.42 -4.87
CA SER A 36 17.58 12.10 -4.30
C SER A 36 16.73 11.04 -4.99
N THR A 37 17.16 9.80 -4.90
CA THR A 37 16.39 8.64 -5.33
C THR A 37 16.09 7.76 -4.13
N ALA A 38 14.91 7.15 -4.12
CA ALA A 38 14.50 6.22 -3.07
C ALA A 38 13.68 5.07 -3.66
N ALA A 39 13.78 3.89 -3.05
CA ALA A 39 12.86 2.81 -3.37
C ALA A 39 11.47 3.15 -2.86
N GLY A 40 10.45 2.89 -3.70
CA GLY A 40 9.05 3.20 -3.46
C GLY A 40 8.12 2.26 -4.22
N GLY A 41 6.91 2.75 -4.49
CA GLY A 41 5.80 1.95 -5.00
C GLY A 41 4.97 1.37 -3.87
N LYS A 42 3.65 1.53 -3.95
CA LYS A 42 2.74 1.13 -2.84
C LYS A 42 2.87 -0.34 -2.49
N GLY A 43 2.99 -1.22 -3.49
CA GLY A 43 3.20 -2.65 -3.25
C GLY A 43 4.48 -2.92 -2.48
N ALA A 44 5.61 -2.38 -2.93
CA ALA A 44 6.90 -2.52 -2.28
C ALA A 44 6.89 -1.94 -0.86
N ASN A 45 6.32 -0.75 -0.68
CA ASN A 45 6.24 -0.10 0.65
C ASN A 45 5.44 -0.94 1.64
N GLN A 46 4.29 -1.47 1.23
CA GLN A 46 3.42 -2.31 2.08
C GLN A 46 4.09 -3.65 2.41
N ALA A 47 4.83 -4.22 1.45
CA ALA A 47 5.62 -5.43 1.68
C ALA A 47 6.75 -5.19 2.69
N VAL A 48 7.50 -4.09 2.54
CA VAL A 48 8.57 -3.68 3.47
C VAL A 48 8.00 -3.39 4.86
N ALA A 49 6.87 -2.67 4.94
CA ALA A 49 6.21 -2.40 6.21
C ALA A 49 5.86 -3.69 6.96
N ALA A 50 5.26 -4.66 6.28
CA ALA A 50 4.95 -5.96 6.88
C ALA A 50 6.21 -6.74 7.28
N ALA A 51 7.25 -6.77 6.44
CA ALA A 51 8.49 -7.48 6.71
C ALA A 51 9.23 -6.92 7.93
N ARG A 52 9.38 -5.59 8.04
CA ARG A 52 10.01 -4.92 9.20
C ARG A 52 9.27 -5.15 10.52
N LEU A 53 7.97 -5.41 10.44
CA LEU A 53 7.15 -5.78 11.60
C LEU A 53 7.23 -7.29 11.95
N GLY A 54 8.09 -8.05 11.24
CA GLY A 54 8.40 -9.45 11.55
C GLY A 54 7.40 -10.44 10.96
N PHE A 55 6.66 -10.06 9.92
CA PHE A 55 5.78 -10.97 9.19
C PHE A 55 6.52 -11.61 8.00
N ARG A 56 6.13 -12.83 7.64
CA ARG A 56 6.69 -13.54 6.47
C ARG A 56 5.98 -13.03 5.21
N VAL A 57 6.73 -12.33 4.36
CA VAL A 57 6.18 -11.65 3.18
C VAL A 57 6.73 -12.27 1.91
N ALA A 58 5.86 -12.47 0.92
CA ALA A 58 6.23 -12.73 -0.45
C ALA A 58 5.64 -11.64 -1.34
N MET A 59 6.30 -11.33 -2.45
CA MET A 59 5.84 -10.31 -3.39
C MET A 59 5.78 -10.84 -4.81
N ILE A 60 4.65 -10.62 -5.48
CA ILE A 60 4.51 -10.70 -6.94
C ILE A 60 4.55 -9.28 -7.48
N GLY A 61 5.53 -8.98 -8.33
CA GLY A 61 5.76 -7.67 -8.89
C GLY A 61 6.60 -7.73 -10.15
N ALA A 62 6.94 -6.57 -10.69
CA ALA A 62 7.86 -6.49 -11.82
C ALA A 62 8.78 -5.27 -11.71
N VAL A 63 10.03 -5.45 -12.14
CA VAL A 63 11.04 -4.42 -12.30
C VAL A 63 11.55 -4.40 -13.75
N GLY A 64 12.07 -3.28 -14.19
CA GLY A 64 12.65 -3.15 -15.53
C GLY A 64 14.02 -3.80 -15.63
N ARG A 65 14.47 -4.02 -16.89
CA ARG A 65 15.87 -4.36 -17.19
C ARG A 65 16.68 -3.09 -17.42
N ASP A 66 16.64 -2.21 -16.43
CA ASP A 66 17.36 -0.94 -16.35
C ASP A 66 18.27 -0.90 -15.12
N GLU A 67 18.90 0.25 -14.85
CA GLU A 67 19.77 0.42 -13.67
C GLU A 67 19.02 0.31 -12.34
N TYR A 68 17.70 0.57 -12.31
CA TYR A 68 16.90 0.53 -11.08
C TYR A 68 16.41 -0.87 -10.75
N GLY A 69 16.17 -1.72 -11.76
CA GLY A 69 15.58 -3.04 -11.56
C GLY A 69 16.32 -3.89 -10.51
N PRO A 70 17.62 -4.13 -10.67
CA PRO A 70 18.40 -4.88 -9.66
C PRO A 70 18.38 -4.22 -8.28
N VAL A 71 18.52 -2.89 -8.20
CA VAL A 71 18.54 -2.15 -6.94
C VAL A 71 17.24 -2.33 -6.17
N LEU A 72 16.10 -2.27 -6.88
CA LEU A 72 14.77 -2.44 -6.29
C LEU A 72 14.52 -3.88 -5.82
N ALA A 73 14.88 -4.87 -6.65
CA ALA A 73 14.69 -6.28 -6.31
C ALA A 73 15.60 -6.71 -5.14
N ASP A 74 16.89 -6.31 -5.16
CA ASP A 74 17.85 -6.60 -4.09
C ASP A 74 17.46 -5.90 -2.78
N GLY A 75 16.91 -4.67 -2.86
CA GLY A 75 16.40 -3.94 -1.71
C GLY A 75 15.27 -4.69 -1.01
N LEU A 76 14.30 -5.21 -1.75
CA LEU A 76 13.22 -6.03 -1.20
C LEU A 76 13.75 -7.34 -0.57
N ALA A 77 14.69 -8.01 -1.24
CA ALA A 77 15.32 -9.23 -0.70
C ALA A 77 16.09 -8.95 0.59
N ALA A 78 16.77 -7.78 0.70
CA ALA A 78 17.48 -7.37 1.91
C ALA A 78 16.55 -7.12 3.11
N GLU A 79 15.28 -6.76 2.87
CA GLU A 79 14.23 -6.66 3.88
C GLU A 79 13.64 -8.03 4.28
N GLY A 80 14.16 -9.13 3.71
CA GLY A 80 13.69 -10.49 4.01
C GLY A 80 12.41 -10.90 3.29
N ILE A 81 12.01 -10.17 2.25
CA ILE A 81 10.85 -10.48 1.41
C ILE A 81 11.23 -11.56 0.39
N ALA A 82 10.39 -12.58 0.21
CA ALA A 82 10.57 -13.55 -0.86
C ALA A 82 10.26 -12.89 -2.22
N THR A 83 11.27 -12.74 -3.06
CA THR A 83 11.22 -12.00 -4.33
C THR A 83 11.31 -12.90 -5.58
N ASP A 84 11.23 -14.23 -5.43
CA ASP A 84 11.29 -15.18 -6.56
C ASP A 84 10.22 -14.92 -7.64
N ALA A 85 9.12 -14.26 -7.26
CA ALA A 85 8.04 -13.85 -8.15
C ALA A 85 8.10 -12.37 -8.58
N VAL A 86 9.23 -11.68 -8.33
CA VAL A 86 9.50 -10.35 -8.87
C VAL A 86 10.20 -10.51 -10.21
N ALA A 87 9.48 -10.26 -11.29
CA ALA A 87 9.97 -10.50 -12.65
C ALA A 87 10.81 -9.31 -13.17
N ALA A 88 11.99 -9.58 -13.75
CA ALA A 88 12.71 -8.58 -14.54
C ALA A 88 12.21 -8.59 -15.99
N VAL A 89 11.46 -7.57 -16.40
CA VAL A 89 10.84 -7.45 -17.73
C VAL A 89 11.58 -6.45 -18.62
N PRO A 90 11.47 -6.55 -19.96
CA PRO A 90 12.03 -5.54 -20.86
C PRO A 90 11.41 -4.15 -20.64
N GLY A 91 12.24 -3.11 -20.72
CA GLY A 91 11.82 -1.72 -20.52
C GLY A 91 12.21 -1.17 -19.16
N PRO A 92 11.78 0.07 -18.84
CA PRO A 92 12.14 0.74 -17.58
C PRO A 92 11.34 0.19 -16.39
N SER A 93 11.92 0.26 -15.20
CA SER A 93 11.22 0.08 -13.93
C SER A 93 10.11 1.13 -13.75
N GLY A 94 9.19 0.92 -12.83
CA GLY A 94 8.24 1.95 -12.42
C GLY A 94 8.98 3.14 -11.82
N ILE A 95 8.52 4.36 -12.12
CA ILE A 95 9.13 5.61 -11.64
C ILE A 95 8.04 6.53 -11.09
N ALA A 96 8.30 7.14 -9.94
CA ALA A 96 7.56 8.31 -9.48
C ALA A 96 8.46 9.55 -9.57
N LEU A 97 8.04 10.54 -10.37
CA LEU A 97 8.68 11.85 -10.44
C LEU A 97 8.02 12.73 -9.37
N ILE A 98 8.76 13.09 -8.35
CA ILE A 98 8.23 13.82 -7.19
C ILE A 98 8.95 15.16 -7.09
N THR A 99 8.19 16.25 -7.18
CA THR A 99 8.72 17.59 -6.92
C THR A 99 8.16 18.06 -5.58
N ILE A 100 9.04 18.44 -4.66
CA ILE A 100 8.71 18.82 -3.27
C ILE A 100 9.13 20.26 -3.07
N GLU A 101 8.20 21.14 -2.68
CA GLU A 101 8.51 22.52 -2.34
C GLU A 101 8.84 22.70 -0.85
N SER A 102 9.50 23.82 -0.51
CA SER A 102 9.92 24.14 0.86
C SER A 102 8.76 24.19 1.86
N GLY A 103 7.52 24.38 1.41
CA GLY A 103 6.29 24.36 2.22
C GLY A 103 5.76 22.93 2.50
N GLY A 104 6.40 21.88 1.96
CA GLY A 104 6.00 20.50 2.13
C GLY A 104 4.93 19.99 1.14
N HIS A 105 4.39 20.87 0.26
CA HIS A 105 3.51 20.40 -0.81
C HIS A 105 4.33 19.69 -1.90
N ASN A 106 3.71 18.74 -2.57
CA ASN A 106 4.36 18.00 -3.64
C ASN A 106 3.46 17.81 -4.86
N THR A 107 4.10 17.51 -5.98
CA THR A 107 3.43 16.99 -7.17
C THR A 107 4.08 15.67 -7.57
N ILE A 108 3.26 14.69 -7.96
CA ILE A 108 3.73 13.36 -8.28
C ILE A 108 3.21 12.96 -9.66
N VAL A 109 4.12 12.51 -10.53
CA VAL A 109 3.79 11.87 -11.80
C VAL A 109 4.32 10.45 -11.77
N VAL A 110 3.42 9.48 -11.90
CA VAL A 110 3.79 8.05 -11.91
C VAL A 110 3.89 7.56 -13.35
N VAL A 111 5.03 6.94 -13.67
CA VAL A 111 5.26 6.19 -14.90
C VAL A 111 5.21 4.72 -14.54
N PRO A 112 4.20 3.96 -14.98
CA PRO A 112 4.01 2.57 -14.58
C PRO A 112 5.20 1.67 -14.91
N GLY A 113 5.84 1.86 -16.06
CA GLY A 113 6.98 1.05 -16.49
C GLY A 113 6.67 -0.45 -16.40
N ALA A 114 7.57 -1.20 -15.76
CA ALA A 114 7.45 -2.64 -15.56
C ALA A 114 6.18 -3.06 -14.78
N ASN A 115 5.65 -2.21 -13.90
CA ASN A 115 4.39 -2.52 -13.20
C ASN A 115 3.23 -2.72 -14.18
N GLY A 116 3.23 -1.96 -15.28
CA GLY A 116 2.24 -2.09 -16.34
C GLY A 116 2.36 -3.37 -17.18
N ALA A 117 3.47 -4.09 -17.06
CA ALA A 117 3.71 -5.36 -17.76
C ALA A 117 3.23 -6.59 -16.97
N LEU A 118 2.83 -6.42 -15.70
CA LEU A 118 2.18 -7.50 -14.96
C LEU A 118 0.90 -7.95 -15.67
N SER A 119 0.65 -9.25 -15.63
CA SER A 119 -0.49 -9.89 -16.30
C SER A 119 -1.06 -11.03 -15.46
N GLU A 120 -2.26 -11.48 -15.78
CA GLU A 120 -2.85 -12.68 -15.18
C GLU A 120 -1.97 -13.92 -15.37
N GLN A 121 -1.21 -13.99 -16.47
CA GLN A 121 -0.22 -15.06 -16.69
C GLN A 121 0.92 -14.99 -15.66
N SER A 122 1.34 -13.79 -15.25
CA SER A 122 2.35 -13.62 -14.19
C SER A 122 1.84 -14.21 -12.87
N LEU A 123 0.56 -13.99 -12.52
CA LEU A 123 -0.05 -14.58 -11.33
C LEU A 123 -0.22 -16.10 -11.45
N GLN A 124 -0.62 -16.57 -12.63
CA GLN A 124 -0.77 -18.01 -12.88
C GLN A 124 0.55 -18.78 -12.69
N SER A 125 1.67 -18.20 -13.10
CA SER A 125 3.00 -18.80 -12.98
C SER A 125 3.45 -18.95 -11.51
N HIS A 126 2.80 -18.25 -10.59
CA HIS A 126 3.07 -18.27 -9.15
C HIS A 126 1.81 -18.59 -8.33
N ALA A 127 0.89 -19.39 -8.89
CA ALA A 127 -0.39 -19.72 -8.26
C ALA A 127 -0.23 -20.38 -6.88
N GLU A 128 0.86 -21.09 -6.65
CA GLU A 128 1.18 -21.74 -5.36
C GLU A 128 1.35 -20.73 -4.21
N LEU A 129 1.81 -19.50 -4.49
CA LEU A 129 1.96 -18.49 -3.46
C LEU A 129 0.62 -18.13 -2.81
N PHE A 130 -0.46 -18.06 -3.62
CA PHE A 130 -1.81 -17.81 -3.11
C PHE A 130 -2.29 -18.92 -2.18
N ALA A 131 -1.99 -20.18 -2.51
CA ALA A 131 -2.34 -21.33 -1.68
C ALA A 131 -1.65 -21.28 -0.30
N HIS A 132 -0.48 -20.68 -0.22
CA HIS A 132 0.35 -20.58 0.98
C HIS A 132 0.17 -19.26 1.76
N ALA A 133 -0.49 -18.26 1.21
CA ALA A 133 -0.70 -16.95 1.83
C ALA A 133 -1.90 -16.93 2.79
N ALA A 134 -1.75 -16.31 3.96
CA ALA A 134 -2.87 -16.04 4.86
C ALA A 134 -3.65 -14.79 4.44
N VAL A 135 -2.94 -13.77 3.96
CA VAL A 135 -3.50 -12.52 3.44
C VAL A 135 -2.96 -12.25 2.04
N VAL A 136 -3.81 -11.79 1.13
CA VAL A 136 -3.43 -11.20 -0.16
C VAL A 136 -3.73 -9.72 -0.11
N LEU A 137 -2.70 -8.88 -0.29
CA LEU A 137 -2.75 -7.43 -0.22
C LEU A 137 -2.44 -6.83 -1.58
N VAL A 138 -3.35 -6.01 -2.12
CA VAL A 138 -3.22 -5.38 -3.44
C VAL A 138 -3.50 -3.88 -3.39
N GLN A 139 -2.97 -3.14 -4.38
CA GLN A 139 -3.19 -1.71 -4.58
C GLN A 139 -3.58 -1.47 -6.04
N LEU A 140 -3.76 -0.20 -6.45
CA LEU A 140 -4.22 0.15 -7.81
C LEU A 140 -3.11 0.76 -8.69
N GLU A 141 -1.85 0.45 -8.43
CA GLU A 141 -0.70 0.88 -9.27
C GLU A 141 -0.26 -0.20 -10.28
N THR A 142 -1.00 -1.30 -10.38
CA THR A 142 -0.83 -2.37 -11.39
C THR A 142 -2.08 -2.48 -12.25
N PRO A 143 -2.05 -3.17 -13.41
CA PRO A 143 -3.22 -3.28 -14.27
C PRO A 143 -4.44 -3.84 -13.53
N LEU A 144 -5.61 -3.23 -13.70
CA LEU A 144 -6.84 -3.63 -13.01
C LEU A 144 -7.22 -5.11 -13.20
N PRO A 145 -7.00 -5.75 -14.38
CA PRO A 145 -7.20 -7.19 -14.53
C PRO A 145 -6.34 -8.02 -13.59
N VAL A 146 -5.08 -7.59 -13.34
CA VAL A 146 -4.17 -8.26 -12.38
C VAL A 146 -4.69 -8.13 -10.96
N VAL A 147 -5.13 -6.93 -10.57
CA VAL A 147 -5.73 -6.68 -9.25
C VAL A 147 -6.94 -7.60 -9.02
N ARG A 148 -7.82 -7.69 -10.00
CA ARG A 148 -9.02 -8.55 -9.95
C ARG A 148 -8.64 -10.03 -9.82
N ASP A 149 -7.71 -10.50 -10.66
CA ASP A 149 -7.27 -11.91 -10.65
C ASP A 149 -6.57 -12.27 -9.34
N ALA A 150 -5.76 -11.33 -8.76
CA ALA A 150 -5.11 -11.53 -7.48
C ALA A 150 -6.11 -11.68 -6.33
N LEU A 151 -7.13 -10.82 -6.27
CA LEU A 151 -8.20 -10.91 -5.27
C LEU A 151 -8.99 -12.22 -5.42
N ALA A 152 -9.40 -12.56 -6.63
CA ALA A 152 -10.15 -13.78 -6.90
C ALA A 152 -9.36 -15.05 -6.51
N ARG A 153 -8.05 -15.10 -6.84
CA ARG A 153 -7.16 -16.21 -6.42
C ARG A 153 -6.97 -16.27 -4.91
N GLY A 154 -6.78 -15.12 -4.26
CA GLY A 154 -6.67 -15.04 -2.82
C GLY A 154 -7.90 -15.63 -2.13
N ARG A 155 -9.08 -15.17 -2.54
CA ARG A 155 -10.37 -15.65 -2.03
C ARG A 155 -10.59 -17.13 -2.30
N ALA A 156 -10.30 -17.60 -3.51
CA ALA A 156 -10.41 -19.04 -3.88
C ALA A 156 -9.49 -19.92 -3.04
N ALA A 157 -8.32 -19.40 -2.64
CA ALA A 157 -7.37 -20.09 -1.76
C ALA A 157 -7.69 -19.95 -0.27
N GLY A 158 -8.78 -19.26 0.11
CA GLY A 158 -9.17 -19.00 1.49
C GLY A 158 -8.20 -18.08 2.24
N ALA A 159 -7.56 -17.17 1.53
CA ALA A 159 -6.83 -16.04 2.11
C ALA A 159 -7.77 -14.87 2.35
N ILE A 160 -7.47 -14.03 3.33
CA ILE A 160 -8.13 -12.73 3.50
C ILE A 160 -7.66 -11.81 2.37
N THR A 161 -8.58 -11.19 1.65
CA THR A 161 -8.26 -10.26 0.56
C THR A 161 -8.36 -8.81 1.05
N ILE A 162 -7.27 -8.05 0.89
CA ILE A 162 -7.21 -6.63 1.26
C ILE A 162 -6.94 -5.81 0.01
N LEU A 163 -7.78 -4.83 -0.27
CA LEU A 163 -7.58 -3.82 -1.29
C LEU A 163 -7.30 -2.47 -0.63
N ASN A 164 -6.08 -1.94 -0.83
CA ASN A 164 -5.82 -0.52 -0.65
C ASN A 164 -6.11 0.19 -1.98
N PRO A 165 -7.22 0.95 -2.10
CA PRO A 165 -7.68 1.47 -3.39
C PRO A 165 -6.95 2.77 -3.78
N ALA A 166 -5.62 2.73 -3.75
CA ALA A 166 -4.71 3.84 -4.02
C ALA A 166 -3.83 3.56 -5.26
N PRO A 167 -3.74 4.49 -6.24
CA PRO A 167 -4.56 5.69 -6.39
C PRO A 167 -6.03 5.37 -6.68
N ALA A 168 -6.93 6.27 -6.27
CA ALA A 168 -8.36 6.02 -6.37
C ALA A 168 -8.87 6.02 -7.81
N TYR A 169 -9.66 4.99 -8.14
CA TYR A 169 -10.43 4.87 -9.38
C TYR A 169 -11.87 4.48 -9.08
N GLN A 170 -12.76 4.69 -10.06
CA GLN A 170 -14.07 4.07 -10.01
C GLN A 170 -13.92 2.55 -10.17
N LEU A 171 -14.42 1.81 -9.20
CA LEU A 171 -14.39 0.35 -9.17
C LEU A 171 -15.79 -0.21 -9.42
N ASP A 172 -15.91 -1.33 -10.10
CA ASP A 172 -17.18 -2.02 -10.26
C ASP A 172 -17.49 -2.97 -9.09
N ASP A 173 -18.76 -3.32 -8.93
CA ASP A 173 -19.23 -4.15 -7.81
C ASP A 173 -18.69 -5.58 -7.88
N ALA A 174 -18.38 -6.06 -9.11
CA ALA A 174 -17.81 -7.39 -9.28
C ALA A 174 -16.38 -7.49 -8.70
N LEU A 175 -15.60 -6.42 -8.77
CA LEU A 175 -14.29 -6.36 -8.11
C LEU A 175 -14.47 -6.22 -6.59
N LEU A 176 -15.36 -5.32 -6.15
CA LEU A 176 -15.58 -5.05 -4.74
C LEU A 176 -16.11 -6.28 -3.98
N ALA A 177 -16.89 -7.15 -4.65
CA ALA A 177 -17.38 -8.39 -4.07
C ALA A 177 -16.26 -9.43 -3.79
N GLU A 178 -15.07 -9.28 -4.39
CA GLU A 178 -13.90 -10.11 -4.10
C GLU A 178 -13.05 -9.58 -2.93
N VAL A 179 -13.44 -8.45 -2.32
CA VAL A 179 -12.66 -7.75 -1.29
C VAL A 179 -13.24 -8.05 0.10
N ASP A 180 -12.47 -8.73 0.95
CA ASP A 180 -12.87 -8.90 2.34
C ASP A 180 -12.69 -7.60 3.13
N ILE A 181 -11.61 -6.85 2.88
CA ILE A 181 -11.33 -5.59 3.57
C ILE A 181 -10.82 -4.56 2.56
N ILE A 182 -11.50 -3.40 2.50
CA ILE A 182 -11.02 -2.24 1.74
C ILE A 182 -10.51 -1.16 2.67
N THR A 183 -9.37 -0.51 2.31
CA THR A 183 -8.68 0.45 3.17
C THR A 183 -8.45 1.81 2.48
N PRO A 184 -9.50 2.53 2.08
CA PRO A 184 -9.35 3.87 1.50
C PRO A 184 -9.02 4.92 2.58
N ASN A 185 -8.40 6.02 2.16
CA ASN A 185 -8.49 7.27 2.89
C ASN A 185 -9.80 8.02 2.53
N GLU A 186 -10.03 9.19 3.15
CA GLU A 186 -11.25 9.97 2.91
C GLU A 186 -11.45 10.34 1.44
N THR A 187 -10.38 10.80 0.77
CA THR A 187 -10.43 11.19 -0.66
C THR A 187 -10.67 9.97 -1.56
N GLU A 188 -10.03 8.87 -1.29
CA GLU A 188 -10.21 7.61 -2.04
C GLU A 188 -11.62 7.08 -1.85
N ALA A 189 -12.14 7.11 -0.62
CA ALA A 189 -13.51 6.72 -0.32
C ALA A 189 -14.53 7.60 -1.06
N GLU A 190 -14.32 8.93 -1.10
CA GLU A 190 -15.16 9.86 -1.85
C GLU A 190 -15.16 9.56 -3.34
N VAL A 191 -14.00 9.30 -3.95
CA VAL A 191 -13.91 8.93 -5.39
C VAL A 191 -14.70 7.66 -5.67
N ILE A 192 -14.61 6.63 -4.84
CA ILE A 192 -15.25 5.33 -5.08
C ILE A 192 -16.76 5.37 -4.82
N THR A 193 -17.21 6.16 -3.84
CA THR A 193 -18.60 6.13 -3.34
C THR A 193 -19.41 7.37 -3.69
N ALA A 194 -18.78 8.39 -4.26
CA ALA A 194 -19.36 9.70 -4.55
C ALA A 194 -19.95 10.41 -3.30
N THR A 195 -19.39 10.16 -2.11
CA THR A 195 -19.77 10.86 -0.87
C THR A 195 -18.55 11.14 0.00
N ALA A 196 -18.45 12.39 0.49
CA ALA A 196 -17.38 12.84 1.38
C ALA A 196 -17.63 12.45 2.86
N ASP A 197 -18.83 11.97 3.22
CA ASP A 197 -19.12 11.50 4.57
C ASP A 197 -18.56 10.08 4.76
N PRO A 198 -17.56 9.87 5.62
CA PRO A 198 -16.92 8.57 5.80
C PRO A 198 -17.88 7.46 6.26
N GLU A 199 -18.90 7.80 7.08
CA GLU A 199 -19.86 6.80 7.56
C GLU A 199 -20.79 6.35 6.45
N ARG A 200 -21.19 7.29 5.58
CA ARG A 200 -21.98 6.98 4.41
C ARG A 200 -21.15 6.25 3.36
N ALA A 201 -19.88 6.65 3.16
CA ALA A 201 -18.96 5.97 2.27
C ALA A 201 -18.77 4.50 2.68
N ALA A 202 -18.55 4.25 3.98
CA ALA A 202 -18.45 2.89 4.49
C ALA A 202 -19.73 2.07 4.24
N ALA A 203 -20.91 2.67 4.44
CA ALA A 203 -22.19 1.99 4.16
C ALA A 203 -22.32 1.62 2.67
N VAL A 204 -21.99 2.55 1.76
CA VAL A 204 -22.02 2.30 0.31
C VAL A 204 -21.06 1.18 -0.07
N LEU A 205 -19.83 1.13 0.49
CA LEU A 205 -18.87 0.06 0.22
C LEU A 205 -19.41 -1.32 0.66
N LEU A 206 -20.04 -1.40 1.83
CA LEU A 206 -20.66 -2.64 2.31
C LEU A 206 -21.83 -3.06 1.41
N GLU A 207 -22.69 -2.11 1.00
CA GLU A 207 -23.81 -2.37 0.07
C GLU A 207 -23.34 -2.89 -1.29
N ARG A 208 -22.12 -2.47 -1.73
CA ARG A 208 -21.47 -2.91 -2.97
C ARG A 208 -20.70 -4.22 -2.83
N GLY A 209 -20.78 -4.89 -1.68
CA GLY A 209 -20.30 -6.27 -1.48
C GLY A 209 -19.00 -6.43 -0.75
N VAL A 210 -18.34 -5.36 -0.29
CA VAL A 210 -17.12 -5.42 0.52
C VAL A 210 -17.44 -6.02 1.89
N GLY A 211 -16.58 -6.89 2.43
CA GLY A 211 -16.77 -7.51 3.74
C GLY A 211 -16.63 -6.54 4.91
N ALA A 212 -15.61 -5.68 4.88
CA ALA A 212 -15.38 -4.61 5.84
C ALA A 212 -14.72 -3.40 5.16
N ALA A 213 -15.10 -2.19 5.56
CA ALA A 213 -14.47 -0.94 5.14
C ALA A 213 -13.72 -0.31 6.31
N VAL A 214 -12.41 -0.09 6.15
CA VAL A 214 -11.55 0.58 7.14
C VAL A 214 -11.07 1.89 6.51
N ILE A 215 -11.78 2.99 6.78
CA ILE A 215 -11.47 4.30 6.22
C ILE A 215 -10.49 5.03 7.15
N THR A 216 -9.30 5.36 6.64
CA THR A 216 -8.34 6.17 7.39
C THR A 216 -8.71 7.65 7.30
N LEU A 217 -8.70 8.34 8.45
CA LEU A 217 -9.17 9.73 8.62
C LEU A 217 -8.02 10.66 9.03
N GLY A 218 -6.79 10.35 8.64
CA GLY A 218 -5.60 11.13 8.98
C GLY A 218 -5.47 11.35 10.49
N GLU A 219 -5.38 12.60 10.90
CA GLU A 219 -5.27 12.99 12.32
C GLU A 219 -6.54 12.69 13.15
N HIS A 220 -7.62 12.25 12.52
CA HIS A 220 -8.87 11.87 13.18
C HIS A 220 -9.00 10.35 13.39
N GLY A 221 -7.98 9.57 13.04
CA GLY A 221 -7.91 8.14 13.30
C GLY A 221 -8.43 7.28 12.16
N ALA A 222 -9.31 6.33 12.46
CA ALA A 222 -9.92 5.44 11.47
C ALA A 222 -11.37 5.10 11.82
N LEU A 223 -12.17 4.84 10.79
CA LEU A 223 -13.52 4.28 10.88
C LEU A 223 -13.50 2.87 10.31
N CYS A 224 -13.91 1.88 11.11
CA CYS A 224 -14.20 0.55 10.64
C CYS A 224 -15.71 0.34 10.58
N ALA A 225 -16.18 -0.25 9.49
CA ALA A 225 -17.56 -0.70 9.34
C ALA A 225 -17.58 -2.10 8.73
N ASP A 226 -18.38 -2.99 9.31
CA ASP A 226 -18.64 -4.33 8.81
C ASP A 226 -20.10 -4.70 9.09
N ARG A 227 -20.47 -5.98 8.87
CA ARG A 227 -21.82 -6.51 9.16
C ARG A 227 -22.22 -6.45 10.64
N ASN A 228 -21.25 -6.30 11.56
CA ASN A 228 -21.50 -6.27 13.00
C ASN A 228 -21.75 -4.85 13.51
N GLY A 229 -21.41 -3.84 12.71
CA GLY A 229 -21.62 -2.44 13.07
C GLY A 229 -20.50 -1.52 12.62
N ARG A 230 -20.36 -0.42 13.33
CA ARG A 230 -19.34 0.61 13.06
C ARG A 230 -18.58 0.95 14.32
N GLN A 231 -17.28 1.19 14.17
CA GLN A 231 -16.41 1.58 15.27
C GLN A 231 -15.41 2.64 14.79
N ARG A 232 -15.22 3.68 15.60
CA ARG A 232 -14.17 4.67 15.41
C ARG A 232 -12.98 4.37 16.32
N PHE A 233 -11.80 4.51 15.76
CA PHE A 233 -10.54 4.35 16.48
C PHE A 233 -9.85 5.70 16.58
N ALA A 234 -9.58 6.13 17.81
CA ALA A 234 -8.93 7.41 18.07
C ALA A 234 -7.43 7.37 17.70
N PRO A 235 -6.88 8.44 17.13
CA PRO A 235 -5.47 8.51 16.77
C PRO A 235 -4.58 8.72 18.01
N LYS A 236 -3.33 8.27 17.93
CA LYS A 236 -2.26 8.72 18.81
C LYS A 236 -1.66 9.99 18.19
N ARG A 237 -1.64 11.09 18.94
CA ARG A 237 -1.16 12.38 18.42
C ARG A 237 0.37 12.44 18.41
N VAL A 238 0.92 12.87 17.28
CA VAL A 238 2.35 13.13 17.07
C VAL A 238 2.55 14.40 16.28
N GLU A 239 3.78 14.91 16.27
CA GLU A 239 4.18 15.95 15.33
C GLU A 239 4.52 15.28 13.99
N ALA A 240 3.75 15.58 12.97
CA ALA A 240 3.95 15.01 11.65
C ALA A 240 5.08 15.74 10.91
N VAL A 241 6.01 14.96 10.35
CA VAL A 241 7.13 15.44 9.54
C VAL A 241 6.84 15.24 8.06
N ASP A 242 6.37 14.02 7.70
CA ASP A 242 6.07 13.63 6.32
C ASP A 242 4.99 12.55 6.34
N SER A 243 3.91 12.74 5.59
CA SER A 243 2.81 11.76 5.50
C SER A 243 3.04 10.65 4.46
N THR A 244 4.15 10.69 3.75
CA THR A 244 4.51 9.69 2.75
C THR A 244 4.57 8.29 3.37
N ALA A 245 3.97 7.32 2.70
CA ALA A 245 3.90 5.92 3.10
C ALA A 245 3.20 5.61 4.45
N ALA A 246 2.54 6.59 5.10
CA ALA A 246 1.75 6.33 6.31
C ALA A 246 0.64 5.28 6.06
N GLY A 247 -0.07 5.40 4.92
CA GLY A 247 -1.05 4.42 4.48
C GLY A 247 -0.43 3.05 4.15
N ASP A 248 0.81 3.03 3.63
CA ASP A 248 1.52 1.79 3.34
C ASP A 248 1.94 1.09 4.64
N ALA A 249 2.46 1.84 5.63
CA ALA A 249 2.75 1.33 6.97
C ALA A 249 1.49 0.75 7.63
N PHE A 250 0.36 1.46 7.53
CA PHE A 250 -0.94 1.00 8.02
C PHE A 250 -1.35 -0.33 7.37
N ASN A 251 -1.32 -0.41 6.03
CA ASN A 251 -1.78 -1.60 5.30
C ASN A 251 -0.89 -2.81 5.54
N GLY A 252 0.45 -2.63 5.55
CA GLY A 252 1.39 -3.71 5.85
C GLY A 252 1.19 -4.27 7.27
N ALA A 253 1.01 -3.38 8.26
CA ALA A 253 0.76 -3.75 9.65
C ALA A 253 -0.60 -4.46 9.82
N LEU A 254 -1.66 -3.93 9.21
CA LEU A 254 -3.01 -4.52 9.23
C LEU A 254 -2.99 -5.94 8.65
N ALA A 255 -2.42 -6.10 7.46
CA ALA A 255 -2.32 -7.38 6.78
C ALA A 255 -1.56 -8.41 7.64
N GLY A 256 -0.43 -8.01 8.23
CA GLY A 256 0.35 -8.89 9.08
C GLY A 256 -0.38 -9.35 10.34
N ARG A 257 -1.12 -8.47 11.02
CA ARG A 257 -1.91 -8.83 12.22
C ARG A 257 -3.05 -9.77 11.88
N LEU A 258 -3.79 -9.47 10.81
CA LEU A 258 -4.87 -10.34 10.33
C LEU A 258 -4.35 -11.73 9.92
N ALA A 259 -3.15 -11.80 9.31
CA ALA A 259 -2.52 -13.05 8.97
C ALA A 259 -2.22 -13.95 10.18
N ARG A 260 -2.03 -13.36 11.35
CA ARG A 260 -1.83 -14.08 12.63
C ARG A 260 -3.13 -14.40 13.37
N GLY A 261 -4.27 -14.06 12.77
CA GLY A 261 -5.59 -14.41 13.31
C GLY A 261 -6.20 -13.34 14.23
N ASP A 262 -5.64 -12.14 14.27
CA ASP A 262 -6.25 -11.03 15.01
C ASP A 262 -7.54 -10.58 14.33
N GLY A 263 -8.51 -10.13 15.12
CA GLY A 263 -9.68 -9.42 14.62
C GLY A 263 -9.37 -7.96 14.28
N LEU A 264 -10.27 -7.30 13.54
CA LEU A 264 -10.14 -5.88 13.17
C LEU A 264 -9.98 -4.98 14.39
N ASP A 265 -10.65 -5.28 15.49
CA ASP A 265 -10.60 -4.49 16.73
C ASP A 265 -9.19 -4.35 17.32
N SER A 266 -8.35 -5.36 17.15
CA SER A 266 -6.94 -5.36 17.60
C SER A 266 -5.96 -5.02 16.49
N ALA A 267 -6.25 -5.39 15.25
CA ALA A 267 -5.37 -5.14 14.12
C ALA A 267 -5.34 -3.65 13.70
N ILE A 268 -6.49 -2.95 13.74
CA ILE A 268 -6.58 -1.54 13.36
C ILE A 268 -5.75 -0.64 14.28
N PRO A 269 -5.86 -0.70 15.63
CA PRO A 269 -5.00 0.12 16.50
C PRO A 269 -3.50 -0.09 16.25
N TYR A 270 -3.08 -1.34 16.05
CA TYR A 270 -1.69 -1.66 15.73
C TYR A 270 -1.26 -1.05 14.38
N ALA A 271 -2.11 -1.15 13.36
CA ALA A 271 -1.86 -0.57 12.05
C ALA A 271 -1.81 0.98 12.11
N MET A 272 -2.69 1.59 12.90
CA MET A 272 -2.68 3.03 13.14
C MET A 272 -1.39 3.48 13.82
N ALA A 273 -0.89 2.73 14.82
CA ALA A 273 0.37 3.03 15.47
C ALA A 273 1.55 2.98 14.47
N ALA A 274 1.57 1.99 13.56
CA ALA A 274 2.58 1.91 12.50
C ALA A 274 2.52 3.11 11.55
N GLY A 275 1.33 3.48 11.07
CA GLY A 275 1.14 4.67 10.22
C GLY A 275 1.50 5.97 10.96
N THR A 276 1.13 6.09 12.24
CA THR A 276 1.45 7.25 13.06
C THR A 276 2.96 7.39 13.31
N LEU A 277 3.67 6.28 13.50
CA LEU A 277 5.12 6.32 13.67
C LEU A 277 5.82 6.67 12.34
N ALA A 278 5.32 6.20 11.22
CA ALA A 278 5.85 6.55 9.91
C ALA A 278 5.80 8.06 9.63
N VAL A 279 4.73 8.77 9.97
CA VAL A 279 4.63 10.22 9.70
C VAL A 279 5.61 11.07 10.51
N THR A 280 6.30 10.53 11.48
CA THR A 280 7.34 11.25 12.26
C THR A 280 8.69 11.31 11.56
N ARG A 281 8.83 10.70 10.37
CA ARG A 281 10.09 10.57 9.63
C ARG A 281 9.92 10.93 8.16
N LEU A 282 11.01 11.34 7.52
CA LEU A 282 11.02 11.68 6.09
C LEU A 282 11.08 10.44 5.21
N GLY A 283 10.40 10.49 4.07
CA GLY A 283 10.48 9.56 2.95
C GLY A 283 9.55 8.36 3.07
N ALA A 284 9.50 7.53 2.01
CA ALA A 284 8.65 6.35 1.93
C ALA A 284 9.21 5.19 2.77
N GLN A 285 9.98 4.28 2.17
CA GLN A 285 10.54 3.13 2.90
C GLN A 285 11.44 3.50 4.10
N PRO A 286 12.22 4.61 4.07
CA PRO A 286 12.99 5.01 5.26
C PRO A 286 12.14 5.32 6.50
N SER A 287 10.88 5.76 6.34
CA SER A 287 9.99 6.08 7.45
C SER A 287 9.33 4.86 8.10
N LEU A 288 9.27 3.73 7.39
CA LEU A 288 8.54 2.54 7.83
C LEU A 288 9.16 1.93 9.11
N PRO A 289 8.37 1.73 10.17
CA PRO A 289 8.89 1.29 11.46
C PRO A 289 9.24 -0.20 11.49
N THR A 290 10.17 -0.54 12.37
CA THR A 290 10.45 -1.91 12.78
C THR A 290 9.52 -2.34 13.94
N ALA A 291 9.43 -3.66 14.18
CA ALA A 291 8.67 -4.20 15.30
C ALA A 291 9.14 -3.66 16.67
N ALA A 292 10.45 -3.48 16.84
CA ALA A 292 11.03 -2.96 18.08
C ALA A 292 10.65 -1.49 18.32
N GLU A 293 10.69 -0.66 17.26
CA GLU A 293 10.30 0.74 17.34
C GLU A 293 8.81 0.89 17.61
N LEU A 294 7.97 0.06 16.99
CA LEU A 294 6.53 0.09 17.21
C LEU A 294 6.18 -0.34 18.63
N ALA A 295 6.83 -1.37 19.18
CA ALA A 295 6.64 -1.80 20.56
C ALA A 295 7.04 -0.70 21.56
N ALA A 296 8.13 0.03 21.28
CA ALA A 296 8.56 1.16 22.11
C ALA A 296 7.61 2.37 22.00
N PHE A 297 6.96 2.55 20.87
CA PHE A 297 6.00 3.63 20.65
C PHE A 297 4.66 3.38 21.38
N ASP A 298 4.25 2.12 21.55
CA ASP A 298 3.00 1.73 22.21
C ASP A 298 3.13 1.57 23.74
N SER A 299 4.36 1.57 24.26
CA SER A 299 4.63 1.50 25.70
C SER A 299 4.53 2.87 26.38
#